data_a9d2844f34f6a71651856dbd055976fa
#
_entry.id   a9d2844f34f6a71651856dbd055976fa
#
_cell.length_a   1.000
_cell.length_b   1.000
_cell.length_c   1.000
_cell.angle_alpha   90.00
_cell.angle_beta   90.00
_cell.angle_gamma   90.00
#
_symmetry.space_group_name_H-M   'P 1'
#
loop_
_entity.id
_entity.type
_entity.pdbx_description
1 polymer ?
#
loop_
_entity_poly.entity_id
_entity_poly.type
_entity_poly.pdbx_seq_one_letter_code
_entity_poly.pdbx_strand_id
1 'polypeptide(L)'
;SDGTVALSLTAFSHTGKYVAYGLSVSGSDWVKLYVRSTDAPLTSNDGTEGGAGRLPDVLENVKFSTAEWTHDGQGFFYQRYPPVAHADRGTETDANKDAELYYHRLGTPQSEDVCVVGKDADLPSSMWHPTVTDDGRWMLLENSKDTDTKQRFYLAQLEGKPLDQLAWIPIVTEFAYTLSYIGNDGNRFYFTTNKDAPNYRVVMLDVNASDAQQTAHVATLRGRHDDFRDVIPEDPKAILTAAKLVDHNKLLVLCSRDVKDELWLYTLDGTRVERLLPELVGTIGQLAGLRTDREAFVLSVSFANPGTVHRLSWEDTPQAEVVPPKVSVY
;
A
#
# COMPACT_ATOMS: atom_id res chain seq x y z
N SER A 1 21.96 9.79 -19.46
CA SER A 1 20.61 10.18 -19.88
C SER A 1 20.58 11.69 -20.07
N ASP A 2 19.83 12.15 -21.04
CA ASP A 2 19.61 13.58 -21.35
C ASP A 2 18.61 14.25 -20.39
N GLY A 3 18.19 13.55 -19.33
CA GLY A 3 17.23 14.04 -18.36
C GLY A 3 15.75 13.89 -18.78
N THR A 4 15.47 13.25 -19.90
CA THR A 4 14.08 13.06 -20.38
C THR A 4 13.41 11.81 -19.82
N VAL A 5 14.14 10.91 -19.17
CA VAL A 5 13.61 9.68 -18.54
C VAL A 5 13.71 9.79 -17.03
N ALA A 6 12.59 9.56 -16.35
CA ALA A 6 12.51 9.57 -14.89
C ALA A 6 12.06 8.19 -14.35
N LEU A 7 12.66 7.80 -13.22
CA LEU A 7 12.18 6.68 -12.41
C LEU A 7 10.97 7.14 -11.61
N SER A 8 9.79 6.57 -11.90
CA SER A 8 8.51 7.00 -11.31
C SER A 8 7.94 6.01 -10.29
N LEU A 9 8.39 4.76 -10.34
CA LEU A 9 7.91 3.68 -9.48
C LEU A 9 9.05 2.72 -9.16
N THR A 10 9.10 2.24 -7.92
CA THR A 10 9.94 1.12 -7.50
C THR A 10 9.19 0.27 -6.49
N ALA A 11 9.15 -1.06 -6.70
CA ALA A 11 8.54 -2.00 -5.79
C ALA A 11 9.39 -3.27 -5.70
N PHE A 12 9.90 -3.57 -4.53
CA PHE A 12 10.68 -4.77 -4.28
C PHE A 12 9.75 -5.97 -3.98
N SER A 13 10.12 -7.15 -4.49
CA SER A 13 9.46 -8.38 -4.05
C SER A 13 9.72 -8.63 -2.56
N HIS A 14 8.85 -9.37 -1.88
CA HIS A 14 8.98 -9.66 -0.44
C HIS A 14 10.32 -10.29 -0.06
N THR A 15 10.90 -11.09 -0.95
CA THR A 15 12.23 -11.69 -0.74
C THR A 15 13.37 -10.74 -1.07
N GLY A 16 13.10 -9.56 -1.61
CA GLY A 16 14.10 -8.64 -2.13
C GLY A 16 14.82 -9.10 -3.40
N LYS A 17 14.45 -10.26 -3.96
CA LYS A 17 15.13 -10.86 -5.14
C LYS A 17 14.88 -10.10 -6.44
N TYR A 18 13.73 -9.47 -6.56
CA TYR A 18 13.34 -8.70 -7.73
C TYR A 18 12.89 -7.29 -7.35
N VAL A 19 13.04 -6.37 -8.28
CA VAL A 19 12.45 -5.04 -8.22
C VAL A 19 11.70 -4.77 -9.51
N ALA A 20 10.42 -4.45 -9.40
CA ALA A 20 9.65 -3.83 -10.47
C ALA A 20 9.91 -2.32 -10.43
N TYR A 21 10.18 -1.73 -11.60
CA TYR A 21 10.44 -0.30 -11.69
C TYR A 21 9.76 0.29 -12.92
N GLY A 22 9.29 1.51 -12.76
CA GLY A 22 8.59 2.25 -13.80
C GLY A 22 9.42 3.40 -14.34
N LEU A 23 9.49 3.51 -15.67
CA LEU A 23 10.14 4.63 -16.34
C LEU A 23 9.07 5.47 -17.04
N SER A 24 9.10 6.77 -16.79
CA SER A 24 8.33 7.76 -17.54
C SER A 24 9.23 8.58 -18.45
N VAL A 25 8.70 9.05 -19.55
CA VAL A 25 9.43 9.82 -20.56
C VAL A 25 8.83 11.22 -20.68
N SER A 26 9.71 12.23 -20.73
CA SER A 26 9.33 13.65 -21.00
C SER A 26 8.29 14.21 -20.04
N GLY A 27 8.32 13.78 -18.76
CA GLY A 27 7.37 14.26 -17.75
C GLY A 27 5.95 13.71 -17.87
N SER A 28 5.73 12.70 -18.70
CA SER A 28 4.43 12.03 -18.85
C SER A 28 4.10 11.22 -17.59
N ASP A 29 2.80 11.12 -17.26
CA ASP A 29 2.29 10.18 -16.25
C ASP A 29 2.26 8.73 -16.74
N TRP A 30 2.39 8.51 -18.05
CA TRP A 30 2.50 7.16 -18.61
C TRP A 30 3.81 6.53 -18.28
N VAL A 31 3.74 5.29 -17.83
CA VAL A 31 4.89 4.53 -17.33
C VAL A 31 4.99 3.22 -18.11
N LYS A 32 6.23 2.83 -18.43
CA LYS A 32 6.54 1.43 -18.77
C LYS A 32 7.12 0.76 -17.55
N LEU A 33 6.54 -0.38 -17.15
CA LEU A 33 7.08 -1.18 -16.06
C LEU A 33 8.07 -2.22 -16.60
N TYR A 34 9.12 -2.40 -15.85
CA TYR A 34 10.18 -3.37 -16.07
C TYR A 34 10.48 -4.12 -14.78
N VAL A 35 11.10 -5.27 -14.91
CA VAL A 35 11.57 -6.05 -13.76
C VAL A 35 13.03 -6.36 -13.90
N ARG A 36 13.77 -6.33 -12.79
CA ARG A 36 15.15 -6.80 -12.74
C ARG A 36 15.44 -7.62 -11.49
N SER A 37 16.43 -8.52 -11.58
CA SER A 37 17.01 -9.14 -10.40
C SER A 37 17.87 -8.14 -9.63
N THR A 38 17.74 -8.14 -8.32
CA THR A 38 18.54 -7.32 -7.41
C THR A 38 19.93 -7.88 -7.20
N ASP A 39 20.14 -9.18 -7.41
CA ASP A 39 21.44 -9.85 -7.31
C ASP A 39 22.37 -9.53 -8.49
N ALA A 40 21.82 -9.04 -9.60
CA ALA A 40 22.61 -8.72 -10.77
C ALA A 40 23.34 -7.38 -10.59
N PRO A 41 24.63 -7.29 -10.98
CA PRO A 41 25.39 -6.05 -10.87
C PRO A 41 24.79 -4.96 -11.75
N LEU A 42 24.90 -3.71 -11.28
CA LEU A 42 24.58 -2.52 -12.06
C LEU A 42 25.74 -2.25 -13.05
N THR A 43 25.83 -3.05 -14.11
CA THR A 43 26.82 -2.80 -15.16
C THR A 43 26.23 -1.83 -16.18
N SER A 44 26.90 -0.72 -16.37
CA SER A 44 26.43 0.38 -17.23
C SER A 44 26.64 0.13 -18.74
N ASN A 45 27.25 -0.98 -19.17
CA ASN A 45 27.82 -1.07 -20.54
C ASN A 45 27.53 -2.37 -21.30
N ASP A 46 26.52 -3.14 -21.00
CA ASP A 46 26.20 -4.33 -21.80
C ASP A 46 25.28 -4.02 -23.01
N GLY A 47 24.96 -2.74 -23.24
CA GLY A 47 24.14 -2.30 -24.38
C GLY A 47 22.66 -2.61 -24.25
N THR A 48 22.22 -3.26 -23.17
CA THR A 48 20.83 -3.48 -22.87
C THR A 48 20.27 -2.35 -21.99
N GLU A 49 19.15 -1.78 -22.38
CA GLU A 49 18.40 -0.84 -21.54
C GLU A 49 18.02 -1.53 -20.23
N GLY A 50 18.63 -1.13 -19.10
CA GLY A 50 18.34 -1.69 -17.77
C GLY A 50 19.39 -2.68 -17.23
N GLY A 51 20.46 -2.96 -17.98
CA GLY A 51 21.60 -3.78 -17.55
C GLY A 51 21.32 -5.29 -17.50
N ALA A 52 22.38 -6.06 -17.20
CA ALA A 52 22.39 -7.53 -17.24
C ALA A 52 21.36 -8.23 -16.34
N GLY A 53 20.79 -7.53 -15.36
CA GLY A 53 19.77 -8.08 -14.46
C GLY A 53 18.33 -7.91 -14.92
N ARG A 54 18.09 -7.23 -16.02
CA ARG A 54 16.73 -6.98 -16.52
C ARG A 54 16.09 -8.27 -17.04
N LEU A 55 14.86 -8.52 -16.62
CA LEU A 55 14.03 -9.59 -17.15
C LEU A 55 13.36 -9.13 -18.46
N PRO A 56 12.82 -10.07 -19.28
CA PRO A 56 12.15 -9.72 -20.53
C PRO A 56 10.81 -9.01 -20.33
N ASP A 57 10.32 -8.95 -19.12
CA ASP A 57 9.04 -8.37 -18.74
C ASP A 57 8.98 -6.87 -19.04
N VAL A 58 8.04 -6.47 -19.88
CA VAL A 58 7.76 -5.07 -20.24
C VAL A 58 6.26 -4.86 -20.27
N LEU A 59 5.76 -3.97 -19.39
CA LEU A 59 4.33 -3.69 -19.28
C LEU A 59 4.05 -2.25 -19.72
N GLU A 60 3.09 -2.10 -20.61
CA GLU A 60 2.68 -0.84 -21.19
C GLU A 60 1.26 -0.43 -20.75
N ASN A 61 0.86 0.79 -21.09
CA ASN A 61 -0.43 1.38 -20.74
C ASN A 61 -0.66 1.51 -19.23
N VAL A 62 0.41 1.68 -18.50
CA VAL A 62 0.41 1.85 -17.04
C VAL A 62 0.40 3.34 -16.68
N LYS A 63 -0.51 3.74 -15.80
CA LYS A 63 -0.63 5.11 -15.28
C LYS A 63 -1.25 5.05 -13.89
N PHE A 64 -0.76 5.87 -12.94
CA PHE A 64 -1.25 5.94 -11.57
C PHE A 64 -1.35 4.56 -10.88
N SER A 65 -0.34 3.73 -11.07
CA SER A 65 -0.28 2.34 -10.60
C SER A 65 0.82 2.14 -9.59
N THR A 66 0.65 1.13 -8.76
CA THR A 66 1.70 0.46 -7.99
C THR A 66 2.10 -0.84 -8.70
N ALA A 67 3.12 -1.53 -8.21
CA ALA A 67 3.40 -2.93 -8.52
C ALA A 67 3.37 -3.70 -7.19
N GLU A 68 2.23 -4.31 -6.90
CA GLU A 68 2.00 -4.99 -5.64
C GLU A 68 2.31 -6.47 -5.74
N TRP A 69 3.41 -6.88 -5.14
CA TRP A 69 3.93 -8.24 -5.26
C TRP A 69 3.12 -9.27 -4.47
N THR A 70 2.96 -10.46 -5.06
CA THR A 70 2.56 -11.65 -4.30
C THR A 70 3.74 -12.17 -3.46
N HIS A 71 3.45 -12.80 -2.31
CA HIS A 71 4.49 -13.27 -1.39
C HIS A 71 5.37 -14.37 -1.95
N ASP A 72 4.87 -15.15 -2.91
CA ASP A 72 5.65 -16.17 -3.62
C ASP A 72 6.67 -15.56 -4.60
N GLY A 73 6.59 -14.25 -4.84
CA GLY A 73 7.46 -13.52 -5.75
C GLY A 73 7.33 -13.93 -7.22
N GLN A 74 6.24 -14.64 -7.59
CA GLN A 74 6.02 -15.08 -8.96
C GLN A 74 5.44 -14.00 -9.87
N GLY A 75 4.92 -12.91 -9.29
CA GLY A 75 4.33 -11.81 -10.03
C GLY A 75 3.80 -10.71 -9.14
N PHE A 76 3.13 -9.78 -9.74
CA PHE A 76 2.57 -8.62 -9.04
C PHE A 76 1.29 -8.11 -9.69
N PHE A 77 0.47 -7.44 -8.90
CA PHE A 77 -0.72 -6.73 -9.37
C PHE A 77 -0.35 -5.32 -9.81
N TYR A 78 -0.99 -4.85 -10.87
CA TYR A 78 -0.82 -3.49 -11.39
C TYR A 78 -2.08 -3.01 -12.11
N GLN A 79 -2.29 -1.70 -12.12
CA GLN A 79 -3.37 -1.08 -12.88
C GLN A 79 -2.89 -0.70 -14.26
N ARG A 80 -3.72 -0.94 -15.27
CA ARG A 80 -3.50 -0.43 -16.62
C ARG A 80 -4.77 0.13 -17.23
N TYR A 81 -4.59 0.99 -18.22
CA TYR A 81 -5.66 1.57 -19.02
C TYR A 81 -5.74 0.91 -20.41
N PRO A 82 -6.87 1.06 -21.12
CA PRO A 82 -6.94 0.68 -22.52
C PRO A 82 -5.84 1.33 -23.35
N PRO A 83 -5.36 0.69 -24.41
CA PRO A 83 -4.36 1.28 -25.29
C PRO A 83 -4.85 2.62 -25.86
N VAL A 84 -4.05 3.67 -25.75
CA VAL A 84 -4.35 4.98 -26.35
C VAL A 84 -3.91 4.97 -27.80
N ALA A 85 -4.82 5.40 -28.71
CA ALA A 85 -4.60 5.39 -30.15
C ALA A 85 -3.62 6.48 -30.65
N HIS A 86 -3.13 7.36 -29.78
CA HIS A 86 -2.33 8.52 -30.16
C HIS A 86 -0.83 8.29 -30.01
N ALA A 87 -0.07 8.76 -31.02
CA ALA A 87 1.39 8.66 -31.03
C ALA A 87 2.05 9.54 -29.95
N ASP A 88 1.35 10.57 -29.46
CA ASP A 88 1.88 11.58 -28.54
C ASP A 88 1.33 11.38 -27.12
N ARG A 89 1.71 10.26 -26.50
CA ARG A 89 1.37 10.00 -25.09
C ARG A 89 1.99 11.07 -24.18
N GLY A 90 1.16 11.68 -23.34
CA GLY A 90 1.57 12.69 -22.36
C GLY A 90 1.24 14.12 -22.78
N THR A 91 0.70 14.31 -23.98
CA THR A 91 0.15 15.61 -24.44
C THR A 91 -1.38 15.60 -24.56
N GLU A 92 -1.99 14.41 -24.36
CA GLU A 92 -3.44 14.26 -24.35
C GLU A 92 -4.08 15.01 -23.19
N THR A 93 -5.20 15.68 -23.48
CA THR A 93 -6.06 16.35 -22.49
C THR A 93 -7.29 15.51 -22.12
N ASP A 94 -7.39 14.31 -22.68
CA ASP A 94 -8.50 13.40 -22.44
C ASP A 94 -8.45 12.81 -21.02
N ALA A 95 -9.62 12.66 -20.41
CA ALA A 95 -9.72 12.04 -19.09
C ALA A 95 -9.30 10.56 -19.15
N ASN A 96 -8.51 10.12 -18.16
CA ASN A 96 -8.17 8.71 -18.01
C ASN A 96 -9.42 7.93 -17.59
N LYS A 97 -9.76 6.89 -18.32
CA LYS A 97 -10.97 6.09 -18.12
C LYS A 97 -10.71 4.60 -18.28
N ASP A 98 -11.59 3.82 -17.69
CA ASP A 98 -11.64 2.38 -17.86
C ASP A 98 -10.35 1.68 -17.35
N ALA A 99 -9.84 2.12 -16.20
CA ALA A 99 -8.75 1.43 -15.53
C ALA A 99 -9.20 0.03 -15.09
N GLU A 100 -8.32 -0.95 -15.27
CA GLU A 100 -8.52 -2.34 -14.85
C GLU A 100 -7.33 -2.82 -14.05
N LEU A 101 -7.54 -3.73 -13.09
CA LEU A 101 -6.49 -4.37 -12.31
C LEU A 101 -6.07 -5.68 -12.95
N TYR A 102 -4.79 -5.84 -13.19
CA TYR A 102 -4.20 -7.05 -13.76
C TYR A 102 -3.17 -7.67 -12.82
N TYR A 103 -2.97 -8.96 -12.98
CA TYR A 103 -1.83 -9.68 -12.41
C TYR A 103 -0.88 -10.08 -13.53
N HIS A 104 0.37 -9.67 -13.39
CA HIS A 104 1.47 -10.06 -14.27
C HIS A 104 2.29 -11.17 -13.64
N ARG A 105 2.48 -12.26 -14.36
CA ARG A 105 3.38 -13.35 -13.96
C ARG A 105 4.74 -13.11 -14.58
N LEU A 106 5.80 -13.18 -13.77
CA LEU A 106 7.17 -13.01 -14.26
C LEU A 106 7.50 -14.01 -15.38
N GLY A 107 8.18 -13.49 -16.42
CA GLY A 107 8.63 -14.27 -17.57
C GLY A 107 7.54 -14.57 -18.58
N THR A 108 6.34 -14.01 -18.45
CA THR A 108 5.28 -14.15 -19.46
C THR A 108 5.07 -12.82 -20.22
N PRO A 109 4.59 -12.84 -21.46
CA PRO A 109 4.23 -11.61 -22.16
C PRO A 109 2.99 -10.97 -21.52
N GLN A 110 2.89 -9.62 -21.56
CA GLN A 110 1.76 -8.85 -21.02
C GLN A 110 0.39 -9.28 -21.57
N SER A 111 0.34 -9.89 -22.77
CA SER A 111 -0.89 -10.40 -23.36
C SER A 111 -1.50 -11.62 -22.61
N GLU A 112 -0.71 -12.25 -21.74
CA GLU A 112 -1.13 -13.37 -20.90
C GLU A 112 -1.53 -12.94 -19.49
N ASP A 113 -1.48 -11.61 -19.21
CA ASP A 113 -1.85 -11.09 -17.90
C ASP A 113 -3.31 -11.37 -17.56
N VAL A 114 -3.53 -11.75 -16.32
CA VAL A 114 -4.86 -12.07 -15.80
C VAL A 114 -5.58 -10.79 -15.38
N CYS A 115 -6.74 -10.50 -15.97
CA CYS A 115 -7.61 -9.44 -15.49
C CYS A 115 -8.27 -9.89 -14.17
N VAL A 116 -7.90 -9.25 -13.08
CA VAL A 116 -8.40 -9.55 -11.72
C VAL A 116 -9.65 -8.76 -11.42
N VAL A 117 -9.67 -7.49 -11.80
CA VAL A 117 -10.81 -6.58 -11.65
C VAL A 117 -11.00 -5.77 -12.94
N GLY A 118 -12.17 -5.90 -13.51
CA GLY A 118 -12.56 -5.14 -14.69
C GLY A 118 -12.90 -3.68 -14.35
N LYS A 119 -13.11 -2.90 -15.39
CA LYS A 119 -13.47 -1.49 -15.28
C LYS A 119 -14.76 -1.24 -14.49
N ASP A 120 -14.82 -0.12 -13.83
CA ASP A 120 -16.05 0.40 -13.22
C ASP A 120 -16.93 1.09 -14.27
N ALA A 121 -17.99 0.41 -14.72
CA ALA A 121 -18.88 0.93 -15.74
C ALA A 121 -19.70 2.15 -15.26
N ASP A 122 -19.98 2.25 -13.97
CA ASP A 122 -20.73 3.36 -13.37
C ASP A 122 -19.83 4.58 -13.11
N LEU A 123 -18.53 4.36 -12.94
CA LEU A 123 -17.54 5.40 -12.69
C LEU A 123 -16.24 5.13 -13.48
N PRO A 124 -16.22 5.41 -14.80
CA PRO A 124 -15.06 5.10 -15.65
C PRO A 124 -13.74 5.78 -15.23
N SER A 125 -13.79 6.88 -14.48
CA SER A 125 -12.61 7.59 -13.95
C SER A 125 -12.03 6.98 -12.67
N SER A 126 -12.62 5.91 -12.14
CA SER A 126 -12.11 5.28 -10.93
C SER A 126 -10.78 4.57 -11.16
N MET A 127 -10.00 4.44 -10.08
CA MET A 127 -8.67 3.81 -10.06
C MET A 127 -8.63 2.69 -9.02
N TRP A 128 -7.79 1.69 -9.27
CA TRP A 128 -7.66 0.50 -8.44
C TRP A 128 -6.27 0.45 -7.79
N HIS A 129 -6.24 0.36 -6.46
CA HIS A 129 -5.00 0.27 -5.70
C HIS A 129 -5.03 -1.01 -4.85
N PRO A 130 -4.33 -2.07 -5.29
CA PRO A 130 -4.23 -3.30 -4.52
C PRO A 130 -3.20 -3.16 -3.40
N THR A 131 -3.43 -3.85 -2.28
CA THR A 131 -2.47 -4.08 -1.21
C THR A 131 -2.57 -5.53 -0.78
N VAL A 132 -1.49 -6.29 -0.86
CA VAL A 132 -1.39 -7.64 -0.31
C VAL A 132 -1.03 -7.54 1.17
N THR A 133 -1.74 -8.25 2.03
CA THR A 133 -1.48 -8.23 3.48
C THR A 133 -0.10 -8.80 3.81
N ASP A 134 0.49 -8.38 4.94
CA ASP A 134 1.83 -8.84 5.39
C ASP A 134 1.92 -10.36 5.57
N ASP A 135 0.80 -11.07 5.72
CA ASP A 135 0.73 -12.52 5.77
C ASP A 135 0.52 -13.18 4.38
N GLY A 136 0.37 -12.38 3.33
CA GLY A 136 0.15 -12.83 1.94
C GLY A 136 -1.20 -13.46 1.66
N ARG A 137 -2.11 -13.50 2.64
CA ARG A 137 -3.37 -14.25 2.56
C ARG A 137 -4.51 -13.49 1.91
N TRP A 138 -4.47 -12.16 1.99
CA TRP A 138 -5.55 -11.29 1.54
C TRP A 138 -5.06 -10.21 0.60
N MET A 139 -5.94 -9.79 -0.28
CA MET A 139 -5.82 -8.53 -1.01
C MET A 139 -6.87 -7.56 -0.49
N LEU A 140 -6.41 -6.39 -0.07
CA LEU A 140 -7.25 -5.20 0.01
C LEU A 140 -7.26 -4.54 -1.35
N LEU A 141 -8.41 -4.14 -1.80
CA LEU A 141 -8.57 -3.36 -3.01
C LEU A 141 -9.25 -2.03 -2.67
N GLU A 142 -8.47 -0.98 -2.77
CA GLU A 142 -8.98 0.38 -2.70
C GLU A 142 -9.43 0.83 -4.09
N ASN A 143 -10.60 1.43 -4.17
CA ASN A 143 -11.10 2.09 -5.37
C ASN A 143 -11.22 3.58 -5.07
N SER A 144 -10.41 4.38 -5.73
CA SER A 144 -10.38 5.83 -5.59
C SER A 144 -11.04 6.52 -6.77
N LYS A 145 -11.43 7.78 -6.57
CA LYS A 145 -12.05 8.63 -7.56
C LYS A 145 -11.34 9.98 -7.60
N ASP A 146 -10.77 10.30 -8.74
CA ASP A 146 -10.05 11.56 -8.93
C ASP A 146 -9.04 11.84 -7.79
N THR A 147 -9.10 13.02 -7.17
CA THR A 147 -8.31 13.39 -6.00
C THR A 147 -9.11 13.38 -4.69
N ASP A 148 -10.28 12.73 -4.68
CA ASP A 148 -11.09 12.59 -3.48
C ASP A 148 -10.37 11.71 -2.45
N THR A 149 -10.39 12.09 -1.19
CA THR A 149 -9.82 11.32 -0.09
C THR A 149 -10.72 10.18 0.38
N LYS A 150 -11.94 10.12 -0.12
CA LYS A 150 -12.90 9.07 0.18
C LYS A 150 -12.74 7.94 -0.80
N GLN A 151 -12.78 6.71 -0.32
CA GLN A 151 -12.56 5.52 -1.12
C GLN A 151 -13.66 4.48 -0.90
N ARG A 152 -13.74 3.52 -1.85
CA ARG A 152 -14.42 2.24 -1.64
C ARG A 152 -13.36 1.19 -1.31
N PHE A 153 -13.72 0.21 -0.50
CA PHE A 153 -12.83 -0.87 -0.07
C PHE A 153 -13.47 -2.24 -0.23
N TYR A 154 -12.67 -3.16 -0.72
CA TYR A 154 -13.04 -4.55 -0.91
C TYR A 154 -11.91 -5.44 -0.40
N LEU A 155 -12.23 -6.65 0.04
CA LEU A 155 -11.27 -7.66 0.46
C LEU A 155 -11.48 -8.94 -0.34
N ALA A 156 -10.40 -9.60 -0.72
CA ALA A 156 -10.42 -10.93 -1.29
C ALA A 156 -9.35 -11.82 -0.68
N GLN A 157 -9.71 -13.08 -0.43
CA GLN A 157 -8.74 -14.08 0.00
C GLN A 157 -7.97 -14.59 -1.21
N LEU A 158 -6.62 -14.51 -1.17
CA LEU A 158 -5.75 -14.94 -2.27
C LEU A 158 -5.41 -16.42 -2.22
N GLU A 159 -5.33 -16.99 -1.01
CA GLU A 159 -4.86 -18.35 -0.80
C GLU A 159 -5.72 -19.39 -1.53
N GLY A 160 -5.08 -20.20 -2.40
CA GLY A 160 -5.70 -21.33 -3.09
C GLY A 160 -6.77 -20.94 -4.12
N LYS A 161 -6.81 -19.68 -4.57
CA LYS A 161 -7.80 -19.20 -5.53
C LYS A 161 -7.16 -18.78 -6.86
N PRO A 162 -7.78 -19.12 -8.00
CA PRO A 162 -7.45 -18.50 -9.28
C PRO A 162 -7.73 -16.98 -9.20
N LEU A 163 -6.80 -16.17 -9.71
CA LEU A 163 -6.87 -14.72 -9.56
C LEU A 163 -7.99 -14.06 -10.39
N ASP A 164 -8.46 -14.72 -11.43
CA ASP A 164 -9.64 -14.33 -12.23
C ASP A 164 -10.97 -14.76 -11.61
N GLN A 165 -10.93 -15.48 -10.49
CA GLN A 165 -12.11 -16.03 -9.81
C GLN A 165 -12.14 -15.67 -8.32
N LEU A 166 -11.52 -14.54 -7.96
CA LEU A 166 -11.55 -14.08 -6.58
C LEU A 166 -12.98 -13.77 -6.13
N ALA A 167 -13.28 -14.14 -4.90
CA ALA A 167 -14.52 -13.75 -4.24
C ALA A 167 -14.24 -12.57 -3.32
N TRP A 168 -15.05 -11.53 -3.45
CA TRP A 168 -14.83 -10.23 -2.83
C TRP A 168 -15.82 -9.96 -1.71
N ILE A 169 -15.35 -9.41 -0.62
CA ILE A 169 -16.13 -8.92 0.51
C ILE A 169 -16.16 -7.39 0.40
N PRO A 170 -17.34 -6.78 0.17
CA PRO A 170 -17.45 -5.32 0.14
C PRO A 170 -17.38 -4.76 1.56
N ILE A 171 -16.36 -3.95 1.85
CA ILE A 171 -16.22 -3.28 3.15
C ILE A 171 -16.92 -1.93 3.13
N VAL A 172 -16.58 -1.09 2.17
CA VAL A 172 -17.19 0.22 1.93
C VAL A 172 -17.46 0.36 0.44
N THR A 173 -18.72 0.47 0.05
CA THR A 173 -19.11 0.55 -1.37
C THR A 173 -19.52 1.94 -1.84
N GLU A 174 -19.41 2.94 -0.96
CA GLU A 174 -19.71 4.34 -1.24
C GLU A 174 -18.53 5.22 -0.88
N PHE A 175 -18.34 6.33 -1.59
CA PHE A 175 -17.34 7.34 -1.26
C PHE A 175 -17.82 8.21 -0.10
N ALA A 176 -17.90 7.63 1.10
CA ALA A 176 -18.53 8.27 2.26
C ALA A 176 -17.51 8.90 3.23
N TYR A 177 -16.38 8.22 3.46
CA TYR A 177 -15.34 8.64 4.40
C TYR A 177 -13.98 8.07 3.99
N THR A 178 -12.93 8.54 4.64
CA THR A 178 -11.57 8.01 4.48
C THR A 178 -11.39 6.76 5.34
N LEU A 179 -10.81 5.73 4.75
CA LEU A 179 -10.40 4.50 5.41
C LEU A 179 -8.99 4.15 4.96
N SER A 180 -8.07 3.92 5.89
CA SER A 180 -6.69 3.54 5.54
C SER A 180 -6.30 2.29 6.31
N TYR A 181 -5.85 1.28 5.60
CA TYR A 181 -5.40 0.02 6.17
C TYR A 181 -4.07 0.17 6.90
N ILE A 182 -3.97 -0.42 8.09
CA ILE A 182 -2.75 -0.38 8.92
C ILE A 182 -2.17 -1.76 9.23
N GLY A 183 -2.92 -2.82 9.00
CA GLY A 183 -2.51 -4.20 9.21
C GLY A 183 -3.65 -5.13 9.58
N ASN A 184 -3.40 -6.44 9.64
CA ASN A 184 -4.37 -7.43 10.09
C ASN A 184 -3.74 -8.46 11.02
N ASP A 185 -4.57 -9.10 11.84
CA ASP A 185 -4.26 -10.29 12.63
C ASP A 185 -5.23 -11.41 12.24
N GLY A 186 -4.82 -12.24 11.29
CA GLY A 186 -5.72 -13.20 10.67
C GLY A 186 -6.87 -12.50 9.96
N ASN A 187 -8.10 -12.71 10.44
CA ASN A 187 -9.30 -12.10 9.88
C ASN A 187 -9.69 -10.77 10.53
N ARG A 188 -8.93 -10.28 11.49
CA ARG A 188 -9.12 -8.97 12.12
C ARG A 188 -8.30 -7.92 11.40
N PHE A 189 -8.97 -6.99 10.75
CA PHE A 189 -8.36 -5.91 9.99
C PHE A 189 -8.45 -4.60 10.75
N TYR A 190 -7.33 -3.88 10.81
CA TYR A 190 -7.22 -2.60 11.52
C TYR A 190 -7.11 -1.47 10.51
N PHE A 191 -7.83 -0.38 10.77
CA PHE A 191 -7.86 0.80 9.91
C PHE A 191 -7.79 2.08 10.73
N THR A 192 -7.29 3.14 10.12
CA THR A 192 -7.63 4.49 10.53
C THR A 192 -8.81 4.99 9.73
N THR A 193 -9.69 5.77 10.34
CA THR A 193 -10.86 6.33 9.65
C THR A 193 -11.29 7.65 10.26
N ASN A 194 -11.87 8.53 9.41
CA ASN A 194 -12.56 9.73 9.85
C ASN A 194 -14.10 9.56 9.89
N LYS A 195 -14.61 8.33 9.76
CA LYS A 195 -16.05 8.05 9.94
C LYS A 195 -16.47 8.44 11.35
N ASP A 196 -17.36 9.44 11.46
CA ASP A 196 -17.84 10.01 12.72
C ASP A 196 -16.72 10.45 13.69
N ALA A 197 -15.51 10.78 13.17
CA ALA A 197 -14.31 11.12 13.92
C ALA A 197 -13.40 12.03 13.10
N PRO A 198 -13.64 13.36 13.05
CA PRO A 198 -12.87 14.31 12.23
C PRO A 198 -11.35 14.27 12.44
N ASN A 199 -10.89 13.99 13.67
CA ASN A 199 -9.48 13.85 14.00
C ASN A 199 -8.94 12.42 13.82
N TYR A 200 -9.71 11.55 13.19
CA TYR A 200 -9.45 10.12 12.97
C TYR A 200 -9.44 9.28 14.27
N ARG A 201 -9.68 8.03 14.11
CA ARG A 201 -9.61 6.98 15.13
C ARG A 201 -9.07 5.69 14.54
N VAL A 202 -8.61 4.76 15.38
CA VAL A 202 -8.29 3.39 14.95
C VAL A 202 -9.46 2.50 15.22
N VAL A 203 -9.86 1.75 14.21
CA VAL A 203 -10.95 0.79 14.28
C VAL A 203 -10.49 -0.60 13.82
N MET A 204 -11.23 -1.62 14.24
CA MET A 204 -11.04 -3.00 13.84
C MET A 204 -12.32 -3.55 13.24
N LEU A 205 -12.17 -4.40 12.23
CA LEU A 205 -13.23 -5.15 11.57
C LEU A 205 -12.90 -6.63 11.60
N ASP A 206 -13.79 -7.46 12.14
CA ASP A 206 -13.75 -8.91 12.00
C ASP A 206 -14.37 -9.29 10.65
N VAL A 207 -13.59 -9.93 9.78
CA VAL A 207 -14.03 -10.32 8.44
C VAL A 207 -14.43 -11.79 8.43
N ASN A 208 -15.60 -12.09 7.90
CA ASN A 208 -16.05 -13.44 7.67
C ASN A 208 -15.92 -13.81 6.19
N ALA A 209 -15.09 -14.81 5.89
CA ALA A 209 -14.89 -15.26 4.51
C ALA A 209 -16.16 -15.76 3.81
N SER A 210 -17.21 -16.14 4.57
CA SER A 210 -18.51 -16.52 4.00
C SER A 210 -19.27 -15.35 3.34
N ASP A 211 -18.90 -14.11 3.63
CA ASP A 211 -19.52 -12.91 3.06
C ASP A 211 -19.01 -12.58 1.65
N ALA A 212 -18.04 -13.36 1.17
CA ALA A 212 -17.42 -13.14 -0.13
C ALA A 212 -18.35 -13.51 -1.30
N GLN A 213 -18.38 -12.63 -2.31
CA GLN A 213 -19.17 -12.77 -3.54
C GLN A 213 -18.25 -12.86 -4.75
N GLN A 214 -18.43 -13.89 -5.56
CA GLN A 214 -17.59 -14.08 -6.75
C GLN A 214 -18.04 -13.17 -7.89
N THR A 215 -17.17 -12.27 -8.34
CA THR A 215 -17.41 -11.38 -9.48
C THR A 215 -16.11 -10.74 -9.96
N ALA A 216 -15.99 -10.54 -11.28
CA ALA A 216 -14.98 -9.67 -11.87
C ALA A 216 -15.40 -8.19 -11.90
N HIS A 217 -16.68 -7.90 -11.62
CA HIS A 217 -17.22 -6.54 -11.60
C HIS A 217 -17.39 -6.03 -10.16
N VAL A 218 -16.28 -5.90 -9.45
CA VAL A 218 -16.22 -5.58 -8.01
C VAL A 218 -16.99 -4.29 -7.69
N ALA A 219 -16.92 -3.29 -8.56
CA ALA A 219 -17.62 -2.02 -8.41
C ALA A 219 -19.16 -2.15 -8.35
N THR A 220 -19.72 -3.27 -8.83
CA THR A 220 -21.18 -3.52 -8.77
C THR A 220 -21.63 -4.11 -7.44
N LEU A 221 -20.70 -4.56 -6.61
CA LEU A 221 -21.04 -5.06 -5.28
C LEU A 221 -21.67 -3.96 -4.44
N ARG A 222 -22.68 -4.34 -3.68
CA ARG A 222 -23.39 -3.47 -2.76
C ARG A 222 -23.38 -4.12 -1.38
N GLY A 223 -23.66 -3.32 -0.39
CA GLY A 223 -23.61 -3.71 1.00
C GLY A 223 -22.47 -3.03 1.74
N ARG A 224 -22.50 -3.17 3.03
CA ARG A 224 -21.52 -2.58 3.93
C ARG A 224 -21.20 -3.60 5.00
N HIS A 225 -19.92 -3.84 5.19
CA HIS A 225 -19.39 -4.60 6.31
C HIS A 225 -18.51 -3.64 7.13
N ASP A 226 -19.10 -2.49 7.51
CA ASP A 226 -18.42 -1.43 8.25
C ASP A 226 -18.85 -1.36 9.73
N ASP A 227 -19.19 -2.51 10.30
CA ASP A 227 -19.45 -2.70 11.73
C ASP A 227 -18.13 -2.63 12.53
N PHE A 228 -17.47 -1.48 12.37
CA PHE A 228 -16.19 -1.22 13.00
C PHE A 228 -16.32 -1.15 14.52
N ARG A 229 -15.37 -1.77 15.20
CA ARG A 229 -15.17 -1.63 16.65
C ARG A 229 -14.03 -0.66 16.91
N ASP A 230 -14.24 0.28 17.82
CA ASP A 230 -13.17 1.17 18.24
C ASP A 230 -12.05 0.39 18.93
N VAL A 231 -10.83 0.65 18.48
CA VAL A 231 -9.59 0.21 19.13
C VAL A 231 -8.96 1.40 19.86
N ILE A 232 -8.78 2.53 19.16
CA ILE A 232 -8.33 3.77 19.75
C ILE A 232 -9.35 4.83 19.34
N PRO A 233 -10.12 5.37 20.30
CA PRO A 233 -11.12 6.39 20.01
C PRO A 233 -10.47 7.70 19.57
N GLU A 234 -11.25 8.55 18.91
CA GLU A 234 -10.81 9.91 18.55
C GLU A 234 -10.37 10.69 19.77
N ASP A 235 -9.24 11.38 19.66
CA ASP A 235 -8.85 12.43 20.58
C ASP A 235 -9.26 13.80 20.00
N PRO A 236 -10.19 14.55 20.64
CA PRO A 236 -10.63 15.84 20.12
C PRO A 236 -9.53 16.91 20.13
N LYS A 237 -8.39 16.65 20.79
CA LYS A 237 -7.25 17.56 20.91
C LYS A 237 -6.02 17.14 20.13
N ALA A 238 -6.08 16.04 19.40
CA ALA A 238 -4.95 15.55 18.61
C ALA A 238 -5.45 14.88 17.33
N ILE A 239 -4.81 15.18 16.22
CA ILE A 239 -5.12 14.54 14.95
C ILE A 239 -4.27 13.27 14.85
N LEU A 240 -4.91 12.13 14.63
CA LEU A 240 -4.21 10.89 14.31
C LEU A 240 -3.76 10.97 12.84
N THR A 241 -2.45 11.01 12.63
CA THR A 241 -1.84 11.23 11.30
C THR A 241 -1.37 9.93 10.65
N ALA A 242 -0.96 8.93 11.44
CA ALA A 242 -0.59 7.61 10.95
C ALA A 242 -0.73 6.55 12.04
N ALA A 243 -0.92 5.31 11.61
CA ALA A 243 -0.80 4.14 12.47
C ALA A 243 -0.18 2.98 11.68
N LYS A 244 0.54 2.09 12.36
CA LYS A 244 1.19 0.94 11.75
C LYS A 244 1.29 -0.24 12.71
N LEU A 245 0.97 -1.42 12.20
CA LEU A 245 1.18 -2.68 12.89
C LEU A 245 2.64 -3.11 12.71
N VAL A 246 3.31 -3.42 13.81
CA VAL A 246 4.71 -3.85 13.81
C VAL A 246 4.91 -4.96 14.83
N ASP A 247 6.01 -5.72 14.70
CA ASP A 247 6.39 -6.80 15.63
C ASP A 247 5.17 -7.60 16.12
N HIS A 248 4.40 -8.15 15.18
CA HIS A 248 3.25 -9.04 15.33
C HIS A 248 2.01 -8.44 16.03
N ASN A 249 2.15 -7.88 17.21
CA ASN A 249 1.03 -7.48 18.08
C ASN A 249 1.15 -6.03 18.62
N LYS A 250 2.02 -5.24 18.04
CA LYS A 250 2.30 -3.88 18.48
C LYS A 250 1.74 -2.86 17.48
N LEU A 251 1.07 -1.85 17.99
CA LEU A 251 0.50 -0.78 17.19
C LEU A 251 1.23 0.52 17.50
N LEU A 252 1.94 1.06 16.50
CA LEU A 252 2.51 2.39 16.56
C LEU A 252 1.49 3.40 16.06
N VAL A 253 1.26 4.45 16.81
CA VAL A 253 0.28 5.49 16.50
C VAL A 253 0.95 6.85 16.56
N LEU A 254 0.87 7.59 15.48
CA LEU A 254 1.38 8.94 15.35
C LEU A 254 0.22 9.93 15.42
N CYS A 255 0.31 10.84 16.38
CA CYS A 255 -0.65 11.92 16.54
C CYS A 255 0.06 13.28 16.47
N SER A 256 -0.63 14.29 15.94
CA SER A 256 -0.20 15.67 16.00
C SER A 256 -1.06 16.43 17.01
N ARG A 257 -0.41 16.98 18.05
CA ARG A 257 -1.02 17.78 19.11
C ARG A 257 -0.30 19.11 19.25
N ASP A 258 -1.01 20.20 19.18
CA ASP A 258 -0.42 21.54 19.29
C ASP A 258 0.81 21.71 18.38
N VAL A 259 0.70 21.24 17.12
CA VAL A 259 1.75 21.29 16.10
C VAL A 259 3.02 20.47 16.46
N LYS A 260 2.90 19.51 17.37
CA LYS A 260 3.99 18.59 17.76
C LYS A 260 3.55 17.15 17.51
N ASP A 261 4.45 16.40 16.95
CA ASP A 261 4.22 14.98 16.73
C ASP A 261 4.50 14.16 17.99
N GLU A 262 3.61 13.24 18.27
CA GLU A 262 3.70 12.29 19.39
C GLU A 262 3.58 10.87 18.83
N LEU A 263 4.60 10.05 19.04
CA LEU A 263 4.57 8.63 18.69
C LEU A 263 4.25 7.80 19.92
N TRP A 264 3.21 6.98 19.82
CA TRP A 264 2.73 6.15 20.91
C TRP A 264 2.76 4.67 20.54
N LEU A 265 3.12 3.84 21.51
CA LEU A 265 2.97 2.39 21.45
C LEU A 265 1.66 1.98 22.11
N TYR A 266 0.89 1.13 21.41
CA TYR A 266 -0.35 0.52 21.87
C TYR A 266 -0.33 -0.99 21.66
N THR A 267 -1.16 -1.70 22.43
CA THR A 267 -1.56 -3.07 22.16
C THR A 267 -2.64 -3.12 21.08
N LEU A 268 -2.94 -4.29 20.52
CA LEU A 268 -4.01 -4.46 19.52
C LEU A 268 -5.44 -4.26 20.05
N ASP A 269 -5.61 -4.31 21.37
CA ASP A 269 -6.89 -3.99 22.01
C ASP A 269 -7.05 -2.50 22.36
N GLY A 270 -6.06 -1.67 21.99
CA GLY A 270 -6.09 -0.23 22.17
C GLY A 270 -5.57 0.25 23.54
N THR A 271 -4.96 -0.62 24.33
CA THR A 271 -4.32 -0.21 25.58
C THR A 271 -3.05 0.56 25.26
N ARG A 272 -2.95 1.80 25.75
CA ARG A 272 -1.79 2.65 25.57
C ARG A 272 -0.65 2.20 26.50
N VAL A 273 0.54 1.95 25.94
CA VAL A 273 1.70 1.44 26.65
C VAL A 273 2.66 2.56 27.01
N GLU A 274 3.23 3.26 26.00
CA GLU A 274 4.25 4.27 26.23
C GLU A 274 4.33 5.29 25.09
N ARG A 275 4.78 6.51 25.40
CA ARG A 275 5.20 7.50 24.40
C ARG A 275 6.64 7.24 24.01
N LEU A 276 6.86 6.97 22.74
CA LEU A 276 8.19 6.78 22.18
C LEU A 276 8.80 8.11 21.73
N LEU A 277 10.11 8.23 21.81
CA LEU A 277 10.86 9.44 21.42
C LEU A 277 10.31 10.74 22.08
N PRO A 278 10.09 10.77 23.40
CA PRO A 278 9.41 11.89 24.04
C PRO A 278 10.17 13.22 23.92
N GLU A 279 11.50 13.19 23.72
CA GLU A 279 12.36 14.36 23.54
C GLU A 279 12.46 14.84 22.08
N LEU A 280 11.73 14.18 21.17
CA LEU A 280 11.78 14.53 19.75
C LEU A 280 11.19 15.94 19.54
N VAL A 281 12.00 16.81 18.92
CA VAL A 281 11.59 18.15 18.50
C VAL A 281 11.62 18.17 16.97
N GLY A 282 10.44 18.23 16.35
CA GLY A 282 10.29 18.22 14.90
C GLY A 282 9.08 17.42 14.46
N THR A 283 9.09 17.03 13.20
CA THR A 283 8.02 16.26 12.57
C THR A 283 8.51 14.83 12.28
N ILE A 284 7.64 13.86 12.45
CA ILE A 284 7.86 12.50 12.01
C ILE A 284 7.42 12.41 10.54
N GLY A 285 8.39 12.38 9.63
CA GLY A 285 8.14 12.38 8.18
C GLY A 285 7.80 10.99 7.64
N GLN A 286 8.27 9.92 8.31
CA GLN A 286 8.01 8.56 7.88
C GLN A 286 8.04 7.59 9.05
N LEU A 287 7.15 6.59 8.97
CA LEU A 287 7.09 5.42 9.85
C LEU A 287 7.14 4.17 8.98
N ALA A 288 8.19 3.35 9.10
CA ALA A 288 8.42 2.15 8.32
C ALA A 288 8.61 0.92 9.22
N GLY A 289 8.24 -0.25 8.72
CA GLY A 289 8.34 -1.54 9.41
C GLY A 289 7.30 -2.51 8.87
N LEU A 290 7.52 -3.78 9.04
CA LEU A 290 6.56 -4.83 8.72
C LEU A 290 6.07 -5.48 10.02
N ARG A 291 4.85 -6.02 9.96
CA ARG A 291 4.30 -6.76 11.10
C ARG A 291 5.15 -7.97 11.48
N THR A 292 5.78 -8.61 10.49
CA THR A 292 6.64 -9.78 10.68
C THR A 292 8.01 -9.48 11.24
N ASP A 293 8.45 -8.22 11.13
CA ASP A 293 9.79 -7.81 11.55
C ASP A 293 9.77 -7.36 13.01
N ARG A 294 10.88 -7.64 13.71
CA ARG A 294 11.06 -7.24 15.11
C ARG A 294 11.67 -5.85 15.26
N GLU A 295 11.51 -5.04 14.21
CA GLU A 295 12.02 -3.68 14.18
C GLU A 295 11.11 -2.77 13.36
N ALA A 296 11.20 -1.48 13.67
CA ALA A 296 10.58 -0.42 12.89
C ALA A 296 11.52 0.78 12.82
N PHE A 297 11.30 1.64 11.84
CA PHE A 297 12.12 2.82 11.61
C PHE A 297 11.26 4.08 11.58
N VAL A 298 11.76 5.13 12.19
CA VAL A 298 11.12 6.43 12.28
C VAL A 298 12.08 7.48 11.72
N LEU A 299 11.67 8.17 10.65
CA LEU A 299 12.39 9.32 10.13
C LEU A 299 11.84 10.60 10.80
N SER A 300 12.67 11.28 11.55
CA SER A 300 12.35 12.60 12.10
C SER A 300 13.08 13.70 11.35
N VAL A 301 12.41 14.82 11.13
CA VAL A 301 12.95 16.02 10.45
C VAL A 301 12.65 17.27 11.25
N SER A 302 13.51 18.29 11.16
CA SER A 302 13.26 19.59 11.72
C SER A 302 13.98 20.67 10.90
N PHE A 303 13.75 21.94 11.20
CA PHE A 303 14.47 23.03 10.53
C PHE A 303 15.99 22.99 10.74
N ALA A 304 16.43 22.42 11.87
CA ALA A 304 17.85 22.30 12.21
C ALA A 304 18.46 20.95 11.82
N ASN A 305 17.61 19.95 11.48
CA ASN A 305 18.05 18.59 11.16
C ASN A 305 17.27 18.09 9.94
N PRO A 306 17.93 17.85 8.78
CA PRO A 306 17.27 17.43 7.56
C PRO A 306 16.74 16.00 7.61
N GLY A 307 17.17 15.20 8.59
CA GLY A 307 16.66 13.85 8.80
C GLY A 307 17.50 13.05 9.79
N THR A 308 16.83 12.39 10.71
CA THR A 308 17.42 11.38 11.61
C THR A 308 16.55 10.14 11.56
N VAL A 309 17.18 8.99 11.31
CA VAL A 309 16.49 7.70 11.34
C VAL A 309 16.69 7.08 12.73
N HIS A 310 15.57 6.81 13.42
CA HIS A 310 15.54 6.08 14.68
C HIS A 310 15.11 4.65 14.38
N ARG A 311 15.89 3.68 14.84
CA ARG A 311 15.52 2.25 14.84
C ARG A 311 14.86 1.92 16.17
N LEU A 312 13.68 1.35 16.11
CA LEU A 312 12.93 0.77 17.21
C LEU A 312 13.09 -0.74 17.12
N SER A 313 13.68 -1.40 18.12
CA SER A 313 13.96 -2.85 18.09
C SER A 313 13.36 -3.57 19.29
N TRP A 314 12.69 -4.68 19.03
CA TRP A 314 12.14 -5.63 20.02
C TRP A 314 12.87 -6.98 20.00
N GLU A 315 14.04 -7.08 19.37
CA GLU A 315 14.79 -8.34 19.24
C GLU A 315 15.07 -9.02 20.59
N ASP A 316 15.35 -8.21 21.62
CA ASP A 316 15.71 -8.69 22.95
C ASP A 316 14.48 -8.90 23.88
N THR A 317 13.25 -8.78 23.37
CA THR A 317 12.01 -8.89 24.16
C THR A 317 11.22 -10.13 23.77
N PRO A 318 10.43 -10.74 24.70
CA PRO A 318 9.49 -11.79 24.31
C PRO A 318 8.47 -11.26 23.30
N GLN A 319 8.25 -12.00 22.22
CA GLN A 319 7.36 -11.57 21.10
C GLN A 319 5.91 -11.30 21.56
N ALA A 320 5.43 -12.08 22.53
CA ALA A 320 4.07 -11.95 23.05
C ALA A 320 3.86 -10.69 23.90
N GLU A 321 4.94 -10.09 24.41
CA GLU A 321 4.87 -8.93 25.28
C GLU A 321 4.86 -7.63 24.48
N VAL A 322 3.96 -6.72 24.84
CA VAL A 322 3.94 -5.37 24.29
C VAL A 322 4.66 -4.44 25.27
N VAL A 323 5.96 -4.33 25.07
CA VAL A 323 6.86 -3.50 25.86
C VAL A 323 7.55 -2.48 24.97
N PRO A 324 8.06 -1.36 25.53
CA PRO A 324 8.82 -0.38 24.78
C PRO A 324 10.02 -0.98 24.05
N PRO A 325 10.34 -0.50 22.84
CA PRO A 325 11.51 -0.97 22.09
C PRO A 325 12.80 -0.38 22.63
N LYS A 326 13.90 -1.05 22.32
CA LYS A 326 15.22 -0.41 22.36
C LYS A 326 15.32 0.60 21.20
N VAL A 327 15.65 1.84 21.52
CA VAL A 327 15.79 2.90 20.52
C VAL A 327 17.27 3.16 20.23
N SER A 328 17.63 3.25 18.97
CA SER A 328 18.96 3.66 18.52
C SER A 328 18.84 4.63 17.34
N VAL A 329 19.84 5.46 17.14
CA VAL A 329 19.96 6.35 15.98
C VAL A 329 20.82 5.69 14.94
N TYR A 330 20.42 5.84 13.66
CA TYR A 330 21.08 5.24 12.50
C TYR A 330 21.96 6.28 11.80
#